data_b68fa69b69a9d7755b1a4358685f9d12
#
_entry.id   b68fa69b69a9d7755b1a4358685f9d12
#
_cell.length_a   1.000
_cell.length_b   1.000
_cell.length_c   1.000
_cell.angle_alpha   90.00
_cell.angle_beta   90.00
_cell.angle_gamma   90.00
#
_symmetry.space_group_name_H-M   'P 1'
#
loop_
_entity.id
_entity.type
_entity.pdbx_description
1 polymer ?
#
loop_
_entity_poly.entity_id
_entity_poly.type
_entity_poly.pdbx_seq_one_letter_code
_entity_poly.pdbx_strand_id
1 'polypeptide(L)'
;MSEELSQATEVPVAQIDGVAVRPQLALEVIGSEHGLFGPKDAGDTTGFDGLSQVITLAPAAVRPYGGWFDAVVDDLIEDLRKGGLEPSQVIEKVVVENGELTIFVVREHLVAVMQYLRDDPDLRFELCIGVSGVNYPGDKDRELHACYQLMSLTHGSRQLRIEVAVPDADPHVPSVVSVYPGNDWHERETWDLMGIVFDAHPGLTRTAMPDDWVGHPQRKDYPLGGIPVEYNGASTPPADTRRSYR
;
A
#
# COMPACT_ATOMS: atom_id res chain seq x y z
N MET A 1 0.13 19.63 -34.51
CA MET A 1 -1.01 19.66 -33.58
C MET A 1 -0.56 18.96 -32.31
N SER A 2 0.36 19.57 -31.55
CA SER A 2 0.98 18.94 -30.36
C SER A 2 1.55 20.03 -29.44
N GLU A 3 0.82 21.15 -29.22
CA GLU A 3 1.34 22.28 -28.42
C GLU A 3 0.30 22.91 -27.47
N GLU A 4 -0.80 22.22 -27.13
CA GLU A 4 -1.86 22.82 -26.29
C GLU A 4 -2.07 22.16 -24.90
N LEU A 5 -1.12 21.41 -24.37
CA LEU A 5 -1.25 20.76 -23.04
C LEU A 5 -0.32 21.35 -21.96
N SER A 6 0.17 22.59 -22.13
CA SER A 6 0.99 23.24 -21.11
C SER A 6 0.39 24.58 -20.66
N GLN A 7 -0.81 24.54 -20.09
CA GLN A 7 -1.29 25.60 -19.20
C GLN A 7 -1.85 24.96 -17.94
N ALA A 8 -0.97 24.78 -16.96
CA ALA A 8 -1.39 24.49 -15.59
C ALA A 8 -2.20 25.68 -15.09
N THR A 9 -3.52 25.51 -15.04
CA THR A 9 -4.43 26.50 -14.44
C THR A 9 -4.17 26.49 -12.93
N GLU A 10 -3.68 27.59 -12.38
CA GLU A 10 -3.60 27.81 -10.93
C GLU A 10 -5.02 27.71 -10.35
N VAL A 11 -5.26 26.65 -9.57
CA VAL A 11 -6.51 26.47 -8.84
C VAL A 11 -6.48 27.38 -7.61
N PRO A 12 -7.49 28.22 -7.38
CA PRO A 12 -7.50 29.14 -6.24
C PRO A 12 -7.53 28.35 -4.92
N VAL A 13 -6.69 28.75 -3.96
CA VAL A 13 -6.62 28.20 -2.61
C VAL A 13 -7.93 28.50 -1.89
N ALA A 14 -8.76 27.49 -1.65
CA ALA A 14 -9.94 27.62 -0.81
C ALA A 14 -9.51 27.66 0.67
N GLN A 15 -10.03 28.62 1.43
CA GLN A 15 -9.89 28.65 2.89
C GLN A 15 -11.16 28.08 3.52
N ILE A 16 -11.03 27.03 4.32
CA ILE A 16 -12.11 26.52 5.17
C ILE A 16 -11.62 26.71 6.61
N ASP A 17 -12.36 27.49 7.39
CA ASP A 17 -12.09 27.82 8.80
C ASP A 17 -10.68 28.36 9.08
N GLY A 18 -10.13 29.18 8.14
CA GLY A 18 -8.83 29.80 8.31
C GLY A 18 -7.63 28.89 8.03
N VAL A 19 -7.85 27.65 7.66
CA VAL A 19 -6.82 26.71 7.22
C VAL A 19 -6.70 26.78 5.69
N ALA A 20 -5.52 27.12 5.18
CA ALA A 20 -5.25 27.10 3.75
C ALA A 20 -5.31 25.66 3.23
N VAL A 21 -6.37 25.32 2.50
CA VAL A 21 -6.44 24.05 1.78
C VAL A 21 -5.50 24.18 0.58
N ARG A 22 -4.42 23.43 0.58
CA ARG A 22 -3.44 23.43 -0.50
C ARG A 22 -4.06 22.92 -1.79
N PRO A 23 -3.64 23.47 -2.95
CA PRO A 23 -4.01 22.88 -4.23
C PRO A 23 -3.56 21.42 -4.22
N GLN A 24 -4.47 20.53 -4.58
CA GLN A 24 -4.14 19.13 -4.79
C GLN A 24 -3.01 19.09 -5.84
N LEU A 25 -1.83 18.66 -5.42
CA LEU A 25 -0.75 18.35 -6.34
C LEU A 25 -1.28 17.32 -7.35
N ALA A 26 -0.89 17.45 -8.60
CA ALA A 26 -1.35 16.55 -9.66
C ALA A 26 -1.11 15.09 -9.25
N LEU A 27 -2.18 14.31 -9.17
CA LEU A 27 -2.10 12.88 -8.87
C LEU A 27 -1.20 12.20 -9.91
N GLU A 28 -0.32 11.32 -9.44
CA GLU A 28 0.52 10.52 -10.32
C GLU A 28 -0.33 9.42 -10.95
N VAL A 29 -0.53 9.48 -12.27
CA VAL A 29 -1.30 8.48 -13.01
C VAL A 29 -0.41 7.28 -13.30
N ILE A 30 -0.72 6.14 -12.69
CA ILE A 30 0.04 4.89 -12.87
C ILE A 30 -0.65 3.91 -13.83
N GLY A 31 -1.89 4.16 -14.22
CA GLY A 31 -2.60 3.30 -15.16
C GLY A 31 -4.04 3.74 -15.40
N SER A 32 -4.69 3.03 -16.31
CA SER A 32 -6.13 3.15 -16.53
C SER A 32 -6.72 1.76 -16.72
N GLU A 33 -7.89 1.52 -16.15
CA GLU A 33 -8.67 0.31 -16.35
C GLU A 33 -9.93 0.65 -17.13
N HIS A 34 -10.35 -0.27 -18.02
CA HIS A 34 -11.57 -0.17 -18.79
C HIS A 34 -12.56 -1.22 -18.29
N GLY A 35 -13.83 -0.83 -18.17
CA GLY A 35 -14.88 -1.68 -17.63
C GLY A 35 -14.95 -1.71 -16.11
N LEU A 36 -16.01 -2.35 -15.58
CA LEU A 36 -16.24 -2.45 -14.12
C LEU A 36 -15.64 -3.72 -13.52
N PHE A 37 -15.62 -4.81 -14.28
CA PHE A 37 -15.22 -6.12 -13.80
C PHE A 37 -14.55 -6.94 -14.93
N GLY A 38 -13.43 -7.54 -14.61
CA GLY A 38 -12.79 -8.54 -15.46
C GLY A 38 -11.27 -8.40 -15.55
N PRO A 39 -10.56 -9.48 -15.91
CA PRO A 39 -9.15 -9.40 -16.25
C PRO A 39 -9.00 -8.54 -17.51
N LYS A 40 -7.88 -7.85 -17.64
CA LYS A 40 -7.56 -6.90 -18.72
C LYS A 40 -7.83 -7.40 -20.15
N ASP A 41 -7.87 -8.73 -20.35
CA ASP A 41 -8.01 -9.40 -21.65
C ASP A 41 -9.40 -10.03 -21.88
N ALA A 42 -10.29 -10.00 -20.89
CA ALA A 42 -11.67 -10.44 -21.08
C ALA A 42 -12.52 -9.24 -21.46
N GLY A 43 -13.18 -9.29 -22.61
CA GLY A 43 -14.14 -8.27 -23.01
C GLY A 43 -15.18 -8.08 -21.90
N ASP A 44 -15.38 -6.85 -21.47
CA ASP A 44 -16.40 -6.51 -20.46
C ASP A 44 -17.80 -6.73 -21.07
N THR A 45 -18.46 -7.78 -20.64
CA THR A 45 -19.82 -8.14 -21.08
C THR A 45 -20.91 -7.49 -20.23
N THR A 46 -20.56 -6.62 -19.28
CA THR A 46 -21.53 -5.96 -18.39
C THR A 46 -22.28 -4.80 -19.03
N GLY A 47 -21.85 -4.34 -20.22
CA GLY A 47 -22.38 -3.14 -20.87
C GLY A 47 -21.70 -1.84 -20.41
N PHE A 48 -20.68 -1.93 -19.56
CA PHE A 48 -19.90 -0.80 -19.04
C PHE A 48 -18.45 -0.77 -19.58
N ASP A 49 -18.20 -1.40 -20.72
CA ASP A 49 -16.91 -1.46 -21.40
C ASP A 49 -16.37 -0.07 -21.79
N GLY A 50 -17.25 0.91 -21.91
CA GLY A 50 -16.87 2.31 -22.17
C GLY A 50 -16.42 3.08 -20.92
N LEU A 51 -16.55 2.50 -19.70
CA LEU A 51 -16.05 3.14 -18.49
C LEU A 51 -14.54 3.04 -18.41
N SER A 52 -13.91 4.17 -18.14
CA SER A 52 -12.48 4.25 -17.89
C SER A 52 -12.23 4.75 -16.47
N GLN A 53 -11.50 3.99 -15.67
CA GLN A 53 -11.03 4.39 -14.35
C GLN A 53 -9.54 4.65 -14.39
N VAL A 54 -9.15 5.88 -14.06
CA VAL A 54 -7.73 6.24 -13.92
C VAL A 54 -7.26 5.84 -12.54
N ILE A 55 -6.17 5.07 -12.50
CA ILE A 55 -5.51 4.66 -11.25
C ILE A 55 -4.42 5.67 -10.94
N THR A 56 -4.50 6.27 -9.77
CA THR A 56 -3.57 7.33 -9.36
C THR A 56 -2.94 7.02 -8.02
N LEU A 57 -1.69 7.46 -7.83
CA LEU A 57 -1.02 7.52 -6.53
C LEU A 57 -0.91 8.97 -6.07
N ALA A 58 -0.92 9.15 -4.76
CA ALA A 58 -0.70 10.46 -4.18
C ALA A 58 0.76 10.91 -4.39
N PRO A 59 0.99 12.15 -4.84
CA PRO A 59 2.32 12.69 -5.05
C PRO A 59 3.02 12.98 -3.72
N ALA A 60 4.33 13.17 -3.78
CA ALA A 60 5.10 13.61 -2.63
C ALA A 60 4.58 14.98 -2.12
N ALA A 61 4.33 15.06 -0.82
CA ALA A 61 3.93 16.29 -0.17
C ALA A 61 5.12 17.28 -0.06
N VAL A 62 4.82 18.57 -0.12
CA VAL A 62 5.80 19.64 0.05
C VAL A 62 5.63 20.25 1.44
N ARG A 63 6.75 20.44 2.16
CA ARG A 63 6.75 21.10 3.48
C ARG A 63 6.25 22.56 3.43
N PRO A 64 5.61 23.04 4.50
CA PRO A 64 5.27 22.34 5.74
C PRO A 64 4.10 21.36 5.53
N TYR A 65 4.22 20.16 6.14
CA TYR A 65 3.17 19.12 6.07
C TYR A 65 1.93 19.48 6.87
N GLY A 66 2.13 20.28 7.94
CA GLY A 66 1.09 20.79 8.80
C GLY A 66 0.85 19.94 10.08
N GLY A 67 0.33 20.61 11.09
CA GLY A 67 0.05 19.98 12.37
C GLY A 67 1.32 19.38 13.01
N TRP A 68 1.20 18.15 13.49
CA TRP A 68 2.30 17.39 14.10
C TRP A 68 3.15 16.62 13.09
N PHE A 69 2.80 16.63 11.80
CA PHE A 69 3.47 15.81 10.78
C PHE A 69 4.92 16.25 10.54
N ASP A 70 5.17 17.58 10.52
CA ASP A 70 6.53 18.08 10.36
C ASP A 70 7.44 17.63 11.50
N ALA A 71 6.95 17.69 12.75
CA ALA A 71 7.71 17.27 13.92
C ALA A 71 8.10 15.78 13.84
N VAL A 72 7.14 14.89 13.56
CA VAL A 72 7.40 13.45 13.44
C VAL A 72 8.42 13.14 12.34
N VAL A 73 8.32 13.80 11.19
CA VAL A 73 9.29 13.58 10.10
C VAL A 73 10.66 14.15 10.46
N ASP A 74 10.73 15.29 11.18
CA ASP A 74 11.99 15.88 11.61
C ASP A 74 12.69 15.02 12.67
N ASP A 75 11.96 14.52 13.68
CA ASP A 75 12.46 13.62 14.71
C ASP A 75 12.97 12.31 14.10
N LEU A 76 12.22 11.71 13.18
CA LEU A 76 12.67 10.52 12.45
C LEU A 76 13.94 10.77 11.64
N ILE A 77 14.03 11.91 10.94
CA ILE A 77 15.23 12.31 10.19
C ILE A 77 16.44 12.47 11.12
N GLU A 78 16.23 13.04 12.31
CA GLU A 78 17.30 13.20 13.30
C GLU A 78 17.80 11.84 13.81
N ASP A 79 16.90 10.90 14.11
CA ASP A 79 17.25 9.56 14.55
C ASP A 79 17.96 8.74 13.48
N LEU A 80 17.52 8.83 12.24
CA LEU A 80 18.24 8.22 11.11
C LEU A 80 19.69 8.71 11.04
N ARG A 81 19.91 10.03 11.17
CA ARG A 81 21.25 10.61 11.17
C ARG A 81 22.09 10.19 12.37
N LYS A 82 21.48 10.14 13.57
CA LYS A 82 22.14 9.60 14.77
C LYS A 82 22.57 8.15 14.60
N GLY A 83 21.74 7.37 13.89
CA GLY A 83 22.04 5.97 13.51
C GLY A 83 23.02 5.81 12.37
N GLY A 84 23.51 6.91 11.79
CA GLY A 84 24.45 6.88 10.64
C GLY A 84 23.80 6.57 9.31
N LEU A 85 22.49 6.71 9.20
CA LEU A 85 21.74 6.51 7.96
C LEU A 85 21.46 7.87 7.30
N GLU A 86 21.65 7.92 5.98
CA GLU A 86 21.29 9.12 5.21
C GLU A 86 19.78 9.12 4.92
N PRO A 87 19.01 10.10 5.42
CA PRO A 87 17.54 10.09 5.30
C PRO A 87 17.04 9.98 3.86
N SER A 88 17.74 10.56 2.90
CA SER A 88 17.39 10.49 1.46
C SER A 88 17.54 9.10 0.85
N GLN A 89 18.29 8.20 1.50
CA GLN A 89 18.42 6.79 1.10
C GLN A 89 17.41 5.88 1.80
N VAL A 90 16.76 6.39 2.86
CA VAL A 90 15.81 5.64 3.69
C VAL A 90 14.38 6.02 3.36
N ILE A 91 14.09 7.31 3.26
CA ILE A 91 12.76 7.86 2.99
C ILE A 91 12.66 8.17 1.50
N GLU A 92 11.82 7.44 0.79
CA GLU A 92 11.58 7.68 -0.64
C GLU A 92 10.72 8.92 -0.87
N LYS A 93 9.59 8.99 -0.16
CA LYS A 93 8.68 10.13 -0.21
C LYS A 93 7.82 10.22 1.04
N VAL A 94 7.29 11.40 1.30
CA VAL A 94 6.28 11.66 2.33
C VAL A 94 5.00 12.09 1.62
N VAL A 95 3.88 11.49 1.98
CA VAL A 95 2.56 11.81 1.44
C VAL A 95 1.67 12.29 2.58
N VAL A 96 0.92 13.36 2.32
CA VAL A 96 -0.13 13.84 3.22
C VAL A 96 -1.41 13.94 2.42
N GLU A 97 -2.34 13.07 2.75
CA GLU A 97 -3.64 12.99 2.08
C GLU A 97 -4.75 12.75 3.09
N ASN A 98 -5.87 13.43 2.93
CA ASN A 98 -7.05 13.30 3.80
C ASN A 98 -6.78 13.47 5.31
N GLY A 99 -5.72 14.23 5.68
CA GLY A 99 -5.33 14.42 7.07
C GLY A 99 -4.51 13.27 7.66
N GLU A 100 -4.03 12.34 6.85
CA GLU A 100 -3.16 11.24 7.22
C GLU A 100 -1.74 11.45 6.69
N LEU A 101 -0.76 11.04 7.50
CA LEU A 101 0.66 11.04 7.14
C LEU A 101 1.08 9.64 6.72
N THR A 102 1.67 9.53 5.54
CA THR A 102 2.29 8.30 5.04
C THR A 102 3.74 8.55 4.69
N ILE A 103 4.65 7.72 5.17
CA ILE A 103 6.08 7.76 4.84
C ILE A 103 6.42 6.51 4.06
N PHE A 104 6.88 6.69 2.82
CA PHE A 104 7.40 5.61 2.00
C PHE A 104 8.87 5.36 2.35
N VAL A 105 9.19 4.11 2.65
CA VAL A 105 10.48 3.69 3.17
C VAL A 105 11.09 2.63 2.26
N VAL A 106 12.37 2.77 2.00
CA VAL A 106 13.17 1.75 1.29
C VAL A 106 13.21 0.48 2.13
N ARG A 107 12.89 -0.68 1.52
CA ARG A 107 12.68 -1.97 2.22
C ARG A 107 13.82 -2.39 3.13
N GLU A 108 15.07 -2.13 2.72
CA GLU A 108 16.28 -2.50 3.45
C GLU A 108 16.40 -1.82 4.81
N HIS A 109 15.74 -0.66 4.97
CA HIS A 109 15.79 0.15 6.19
C HIS A 109 14.51 0.05 7.05
N LEU A 110 13.52 -0.74 6.61
CA LEU A 110 12.22 -0.82 7.27
C LEU A 110 12.32 -1.15 8.77
N VAL A 111 13.08 -2.19 9.13
CA VAL A 111 13.21 -2.62 10.53
C VAL A 111 13.83 -1.52 11.40
N ALA A 112 14.86 -0.82 10.90
CA ALA A 112 15.49 0.28 11.62
C ALA A 112 14.51 1.45 11.82
N VAL A 113 13.78 1.83 10.78
CA VAL A 113 12.75 2.89 10.86
C VAL A 113 11.68 2.52 11.89
N MET A 114 11.20 1.27 11.86
CA MET A 114 10.19 0.79 12.79
C MET A 114 10.69 0.79 14.25
N GLN A 115 11.98 0.50 14.46
CA GLN A 115 12.58 0.58 15.78
C GLN A 115 12.66 2.04 16.30
N TYR A 116 13.10 2.99 15.47
CA TYR A 116 13.12 4.41 15.83
C TYR A 116 11.72 4.92 16.15
N LEU A 117 10.74 4.64 15.31
CA LEU A 117 9.36 5.05 15.52
C LEU A 117 8.76 4.51 16.81
N ARG A 118 9.13 3.30 17.24
CA ARG A 118 8.66 2.70 18.49
C ARG A 118 9.40 3.21 19.70
N ASP A 119 10.73 3.33 19.63
CA ASP A 119 11.61 3.46 20.81
C ASP A 119 11.91 4.91 21.16
N ASP A 120 11.92 5.83 20.19
CA ASP A 120 12.14 7.24 20.48
C ASP A 120 10.98 7.84 21.30
N PRO A 121 11.27 8.55 22.42
CA PRO A 121 10.24 9.09 23.30
C PRO A 121 9.37 10.18 22.69
N ASP A 122 9.85 10.90 21.67
CA ASP A 122 9.10 11.98 21.00
C ASP A 122 8.21 11.41 19.87
N LEU A 123 8.55 10.22 19.34
CA LEU A 123 7.78 9.50 18.33
C LEU A 123 6.77 8.52 18.95
N ARG A 124 7.23 7.57 19.75
CA ARG A 124 6.43 6.60 20.52
C ARG A 124 5.25 5.99 19.79
N PHE A 125 5.47 5.45 18.59
CA PHE A 125 4.47 4.65 17.90
C PHE A 125 4.51 3.22 18.42
N GLU A 126 3.97 3.01 19.63
CA GLU A 126 4.08 1.75 20.37
C GLU A 126 3.27 0.62 19.76
N LEU A 127 2.24 0.94 19.00
CA LEU A 127 1.32 -0.04 18.43
C LEU A 127 1.38 -0.04 16.91
N CYS A 128 1.60 -1.22 16.32
CA CYS A 128 1.24 -1.47 14.94
C CYS A 128 -0.13 -2.15 14.92
N ILE A 129 -1.12 -1.44 14.38
CA ILE A 129 -2.52 -1.88 14.34
C ILE A 129 -2.69 -3.04 13.36
N GLY A 130 -1.91 -3.03 12.29
CA GLY A 130 -1.95 -4.07 11.28
C GLY A 130 -1.01 -3.82 10.12
N VAL A 131 -0.85 -4.86 9.32
CA VAL A 131 -0.15 -4.83 8.03
C VAL A 131 -1.13 -5.27 6.96
N SER A 132 -1.16 -4.59 5.84
CA SER A 132 -1.97 -4.96 4.68
C SER A 132 -1.17 -4.85 3.40
N GLY A 133 -1.46 -5.71 2.43
CA GLY A 133 -0.87 -5.65 1.10
C GLY A 133 -1.78 -4.90 0.12
N VAL A 134 -1.18 -4.15 -0.79
CA VAL A 134 -1.88 -3.55 -1.93
C VAL A 134 -1.14 -3.92 -3.20
N ASN A 135 -1.88 -4.22 -4.27
CA ASN A 135 -1.31 -4.50 -5.58
C ASN A 135 -1.69 -3.40 -6.57
N TYR A 136 -0.68 -2.73 -7.11
CA TYR A 136 -0.78 -1.70 -8.14
C TYR A 136 -0.08 -2.17 -9.43
N PRO A 137 -0.72 -2.95 -10.30
CA PRO A 137 -0.08 -3.50 -11.51
C PRO A 137 0.49 -2.46 -12.47
N GLY A 138 0.06 -1.20 -12.36
CA GLY A 138 0.54 -0.09 -13.16
C GLY A 138 1.81 0.59 -12.62
N ASP A 139 2.15 0.38 -11.35
CA ASP A 139 3.34 0.94 -10.71
C ASP A 139 4.54 0.00 -10.97
N LYS A 140 5.17 0.17 -12.12
CA LYS A 140 6.24 -0.73 -12.58
C LYS A 140 7.41 -0.78 -11.61
N ASP A 141 7.90 -2.00 -11.36
CA ASP A 141 8.96 -2.32 -10.42
C ASP A 141 8.61 -2.01 -8.95
N ARG A 142 7.33 -1.71 -8.69
CA ARG A 142 6.77 -1.38 -7.38
C ARG A 142 5.33 -1.89 -7.22
N GLU A 143 4.99 -2.97 -7.88
CA GLU A 143 3.61 -3.46 -8.00
C GLU A 143 2.97 -3.87 -6.66
N LEU A 144 3.78 -4.26 -5.69
CA LEU A 144 3.31 -4.74 -4.38
C LEU A 144 3.74 -3.79 -3.27
N HIS A 145 2.78 -3.32 -2.50
CA HIS A 145 3.00 -2.43 -1.37
C HIS A 145 2.60 -3.11 -0.07
N ALA A 146 3.50 -3.08 0.93
CA ALA A 146 3.19 -3.44 2.30
C ALA A 146 2.92 -2.16 3.10
N CYS A 147 1.70 -2.03 3.63
CA CYS A 147 1.23 -0.86 4.36
C CYS A 147 1.10 -1.20 5.85
N TYR A 148 1.87 -0.52 6.68
CA TYR A 148 1.89 -0.68 8.13
C TYR A 148 1.15 0.50 8.78
N GLN A 149 0.14 0.19 9.58
CA GLN A 149 -0.64 1.19 10.32
C GLN A 149 -0.11 1.30 11.75
N LEU A 150 0.56 2.38 12.06
CA LEU A 150 1.14 2.64 13.36
C LEU A 150 0.28 3.61 14.18
N MET A 151 0.28 3.46 15.49
CA MET A 151 -0.42 4.36 16.40
C MET A 151 0.45 4.67 17.63
N SER A 152 0.55 5.96 17.95
CA SER A 152 1.14 6.45 19.19
C SER A 152 0.03 6.71 20.21
N LEU A 153 -0.09 5.82 21.20
CA LEU A 153 -1.04 6.00 22.30
C LEU A 153 -0.57 7.12 23.23
N THR A 154 0.72 7.21 23.46
CA THR A 154 1.36 8.25 24.31
C THR A 154 1.05 9.65 23.79
N HIS A 155 1.03 9.86 22.48
CA HIS A 155 0.80 11.16 21.83
C HIS A 155 -0.64 11.35 21.34
N GLY A 156 -1.64 10.86 22.09
CA GLY A 156 -3.05 11.13 21.82
C GLY A 156 -3.61 10.37 20.62
N SER A 157 -3.19 9.12 20.46
CA SER A 157 -3.65 8.22 19.38
C SER A 157 -3.35 8.74 17.97
N ARG A 158 -2.20 9.40 17.80
CA ARG A 158 -1.70 9.79 16.47
C ARG A 158 -1.51 8.55 15.60
N GLN A 159 -1.94 8.63 14.37
CA GLN A 159 -1.80 7.54 13.42
C GLN A 159 -0.80 7.91 12.31
N LEU A 160 0.08 6.97 11.99
CA LEU A 160 1.09 7.09 10.95
C LEU A 160 1.04 5.83 10.09
N ARG A 161 1.12 6.01 8.77
CA ARG A 161 1.29 4.90 7.84
C ARG A 161 2.73 4.84 7.37
N ILE A 162 3.34 3.67 7.44
CA ILE A 162 4.59 3.36 6.76
C ILE A 162 4.27 2.46 5.57
N GLU A 163 4.81 2.78 4.43
CA GLU A 163 4.57 2.03 3.20
C GLU A 163 5.89 1.64 2.55
N VAL A 164 5.99 0.37 2.16
CA VAL A 164 7.14 -0.20 1.45
C VAL A 164 6.65 -0.78 0.15
N ALA A 165 7.22 -0.33 -0.95
CA ALA A 165 6.91 -0.85 -2.27
C ALA A 165 8.01 -1.78 -2.77
N VAL A 166 7.61 -2.90 -3.36
CA VAL A 166 8.53 -3.91 -3.91
C VAL A 166 8.04 -4.42 -5.26
N PRO A 167 8.94 -4.83 -6.15
CA PRO A 167 8.56 -5.40 -7.43
C PRO A 167 7.93 -6.79 -7.26
N ASP A 168 7.00 -7.13 -8.15
CA ASP A 168 6.41 -8.46 -8.21
C ASP A 168 7.46 -9.57 -8.48
N ALA A 169 8.51 -9.23 -9.22
CA ALA A 169 9.60 -10.16 -9.51
C ALA A 169 10.49 -10.49 -8.29
N ASP A 170 10.47 -9.62 -7.26
CA ASP A 170 11.24 -9.78 -6.01
C ASP A 170 10.43 -9.22 -4.83
N PRO A 171 9.32 -9.92 -4.43
CA PRO A 171 8.33 -9.41 -3.48
C PRO A 171 8.80 -9.57 -2.02
N HIS A 172 10.06 -9.34 -1.72
CA HIS A 172 10.67 -9.55 -0.41
C HIS A 172 10.71 -8.27 0.42
N VAL A 173 10.23 -8.36 1.66
CA VAL A 173 10.21 -7.28 2.65
C VAL A 173 10.71 -7.83 3.99
N PRO A 174 11.62 -7.17 4.72
CA PRO A 174 12.01 -7.63 6.06
C PRO A 174 10.81 -7.68 7.02
N SER A 175 10.67 -8.78 7.78
CA SER A 175 9.63 -8.90 8.80
C SER A 175 9.86 -7.92 9.95
N VAL A 176 8.79 -7.29 10.41
CA VAL A 176 8.80 -6.40 11.58
C VAL A 176 8.29 -7.07 12.86
N VAL A 177 8.07 -8.37 12.86
CA VAL A 177 7.60 -9.15 14.03
C VAL A 177 8.55 -9.00 15.22
N SER A 178 9.85 -8.84 14.98
CA SER A 178 10.84 -8.58 16.04
C SER A 178 10.65 -7.22 16.73
N VAL A 179 10.04 -6.26 16.05
CA VAL A 179 9.73 -4.92 16.58
C VAL A 179 8.30 -4.88 17.11
N TYR A 180 7.35 -5.41 16.36
CA TYR A 180 5.92 -5.45 16.69
C TYR A 180 5.42 -6.90 16.64
N PRO A 181 5.52 -7.68 17.73
CA PRO A 181 5.14 -9.10 17.72
C PRO A 181 3.69 -9.38 17.34
N GLY A 182 2.78 -8.41 17.51
CA GLY A 182 1.39 -8.51 17.09
C GLY A 182 1.19 -8.65 15.58
N ASN A 183 2.21 -8.33 14.78
CA ASN A 183 2.14 -8.40 13.32
C ASN A 183 2.39 -9.79 12.73
N ASP A 184 2.72 -10.79 13.54
CA ASP A 184 2.88 -12.18 13.07
C ASP A 184 1.72 -12.61 12.16
N TRP A 185 0.50 -12.48 12.62
CA TRP A 185 -0.69 -12.87 11.84
C TRP A 185 -0.94 -11.96 10.64
N HIS A 186 -0.70 -10.67 10.75
CA HIS A 186 -0.93 -9.72 9.67
C HIS A 186 0.07 -9.90 8.52
N GLU A 187 1.34 -10.16 8.83
CA GLU A 187 2.35 -10.47 7.81
C GLU A 187 2.04 -11.80 7.11
N ARG A 188 1.62 -12.84 7.85
CA ARG A 188 1.20 -14.12 7.28
C ARG A 188 -0.01 -13.95 6.36
N GLU A 189 -1.02 -13.19 6.78
CA GLU A 189 -2.20 -12.90 5.96
C GLU A 189 -1.82 -12.14 4.68
N THR A 190 -0.97 -11.12 4.81
CA THR A 190 -0.50 -10.33 3.67
C THR A 190 0.30 -11.20 2.69
N TRP A 191 1.16 -12.08 3.18
CA TRP A 191 1.83 -13.06 2.32
C TRP A 191 0.84 -14.01 1.66
N ASP A 192 -0.09 -14.58 2.42
CA ASP A 192 -1.06 -15.56 1.92
C ASP A 192 -1.91 -14.98 0.79
N LEU A 193 -2.40 -13.76 0.95
CA LEU A 193 -3.38 -13.16 0.04
C LEU A 193 -2.75 -12.34 -1.09
N MET A 194 -1.56 -11.74 -0.88
CA MET A 194 -0.90 -10.83 -1.83
C MET A 194 0.44 -11.34 -2.35
N GLY A 195 1.08 -12.30 -1.66
CA GLY A 195 2.36 -12.87 -2.07
C GLY A 195 3.59 -12.07 -1.67
N ILE A 196 3.47 -11.08 -0.78
CA ILE A 196 4.62 -10.38 -0.21
C ILE A 196 5.32 -11.31 0.77
N VAL A 197 6.59 -11.63 0.52
CA VAL A 197 7.38 -12.53 1.36
C VAL A 197 8.07 -11.73 2.46
N PHE A 198 7.77 -12.06 3.73
CA PHE A 198 8.39 -11.39 4.87
C PHE A 198 9.62 -12.15 5.34
N ASP A 199 10.80 -11.60 5.02
CA ASP A 199 12.09 -12.22 5.35
C ASP A 199 12.33 -12.26 6.86
N ALA A 200 12.86 -13.37 7.34
CA ALA A 200 13.07 -13.64 8.76
C ALA A 200 11.78 -13.68 9.62
N HIS A 201 10.63 -13.84 9.02
CA HIS A 201 9.39 -14.12 9.76
C HIS A 201 9.49 -15.47 10.45
N PRO A 202 9.13 -15.61 11.74
CA PRO A 202 9.35 -16.84 12.53
C PRO A 202 8.55 -18.05 12.05
N GLY A 203 7.46 -17.86 11.31
CA GLY A 203 6.59 -18.94 10.87
C GLY A 203 5.65 -18.52 9.74
N LEU A 204 6.21 -18.15 8.57
CA LEU A 204 5.44 -17.70 7.42
C LEU A 204 4.64 -18.87 6.81
N THR A 205 3.40 -19.03 7.25
CA THR A 205 2.46 -20.06 6.79
C THR A 205 1.11 -19.44 6.45
N ARG A 206 0.33 -20.11 5.61
CA ARG A 206 -1.00 -19.62 5.23
C ARG A 206 -1.93 -19.48 6.44
N THR A 207 -2.85 -18.52 6.36
CA THR A 207 -3.83 -18.22 7.40
C THR A 207 -5.26 -18.29 6.90
N ALA A 208 -5.51 -17.78 5.70
CA ALA A 208 -6.83 -17.67 5.09
C ALA A 208 -7.08 -18.76 4.05
N MET A 209 -6.07 -19.11 3.27
CA MET A 209 -6.18 -20.11 2.22
C MET A 209 -5.69 -21.48 2.71
N PRO A 210 -6.20 -22.59 2.11
CA PRO A 210 -5.63 -23.92 2.33
C PRO A 210 -4.14 -23.97 1.98
N ASP A 211 -3.38 -24.86 2.65
CA ASP A 211 -1.93 -24.96 2.46
C ASP A 211 -1.52 -25.33 1.02
N ASP A 212 -2.37 -26.04 0.31
CA ASP A 212 -2.19 -26.46 -1.09
C ASP A 212 -2.74 -25.48 -2.12
N TRP A 213 -3.24 -24.32 -1.67
CA TRP A 213 -3.75 -23.29 -2.57
C TRP A 213 -2.66 -22.69 -3.46
N VAL A 214 -2.95 -22.58 -4.76
CA VAL A 214 -2.00 -22.00 -5.74
C VAL A 214 -2.30 -20.54 -5.97
N GLY A 215 -1.28 -19.70 -5.79
CA GLY A 215 -1.36 -18.24 -6.02
C GLY A 215 -1.86 -17.44 -4.80
N HIS A 216 -2.13 -16.16 -5.06
CA HIS A 216 -2.48 -15.14 -4.06
C HIS A 216 -3.76 -14.42 -4.48
N PRO A 217 -4.91 -14.77 -3.90
CA PRO A 217 -6.23 -14.45 -4.47
C PRO A 217 -6.65 -12.98 -4.40
N GLN A 218 -5.96 -12.13 -3.64
CA GLN A 218 -6.26 -10.69 -3.60
C GLN A 218 -5.44 -9.85 -4.59
N ARG A 219 -4.52 -10.46 -5.30
CA ARG A 219 -3.81 -9.78 -6.38
C ARG A 219 -4.76 -9.42 -7.52
N LYS A 220 -4.54 -8.28 -8.15
CA LYS A 220 -5.39 -7.79 -9.25
C LYS A 220 -5.30 -8.64 -10.51
N ASP A 221 -4.20 -9.37 -10.68
CA ASP A 221 -3.96 -10.30 -11.78
C ASP A 221 -4.52 -11.71 -11.51
N TYR A 222 -5.03 -11.99 -10.30
CA TYR A 222 -5.60 -13.28 -9.96
C TYR A 222 -7.00 -13.46 -10.60
N PRO A 223 -7.26 -14.61 -11.28
CA PRO A 223 -8.52 -14.81 -11.99
C PRO A 223 -9.74 -14.83 -11.06
N LEU A 224 -10.77 -14.05 -11.36
CA LEU A 224 -12.03 -14.02 -10.60
C LEU A 224 -12.88 -15.31 -10.78
N GLY A 225 -12.62 -16.12 -11.80
CA GLY A 225 -13.37 -17.34 -12.09
C GLY A 225 -13.19 -18.48 -11.10
N GLY A 226 -12.26 -18.32 -10.17
CA GLY A 226 -11.91 -19.33 -9.17
C GLY A 226 -11.17 -20.55 -9.73
N ILE A 227 -10.57 -21.33 -8.83
CA ILE A 227 -9.96 -22.62 -9.16
C ILE A 227 -11.06 -23.69 -9.05
N PRO A 228 -11.11 -24.70 -9.95
CA PRO A 228 -12.04 -25.81 -9.81
C PRO A 228 -11.87 -26.48 -8.44
N VAL A 229 -12.94 -26.53 -7.67
CA VAL A 229 -12.95 -27.17 -6.35
C VAL A 229 -13.49 -28.58 -6.51
N GLU A 230 -12.74 -29.58 -6.06
CA GLU A 230 -13.22 -30.96 -5.97
C GLU A 230 -14.01 -31.17 -4.67
N TYR A 231 -15.28 -31.57 -4.80
CA TYR A 231 -16.09 -32.00 -3.69
C TYR A 231 -16.31 -33.51 -3.80
N ASN A 232 -15.79 -34.29 -2.86
CA ASN A 232 -15.97 -35.76 -2.81
C ASN A 232 -15.66 -36.45 -4.15
N GLY A 233 -14.60 -36.05 -4.83
CA GLY A 233 -14.19 -36.59 -6.11
C GLY A 233 -14.98 -36.08 -7.32
N ALA A 234 -15.84 -35.08 -7.15
CA ALA A 234 -16.53 -34.42 -8.24
C ALA A 234 -15.91 -33.01 -8.47
N SER A 235 -15.44 -32.77 -9.70
CA SER A 235 -15.00 -31.44 -10.10
C SER A 235 -16.21 -30.51 -10.27
N THR A 236 -16.23 -29.42 -9.53
CA THR A 236 -17.26 -28.38 -9.71
C THR A 236 -16.76 -27.37 -10.73
N PRO A 237 -17.39 -27.24 -11.91
CA PRO A 237 -16.95 -26.27 -12.92
C PRO A 237 -17.05 -24.84 -12.42
N PRO A 238 -16.23 -23.92 -12.92
CA PRO A 238 -16.29 -22.49 -12.62
C PRO A 238 -17.71 -21.92 -12.75
N ALA A 239 -18.00 -20.86 -12.01
CA ALA A 239 -19.36 -20.30 -11.92
C ALA A 239 -19.91 -19.81 -13.26
N ASP A 240 -19.04 -19.32 -14.15
CA ASP A 240 -19.35 -18.87 -15.51
C ASP A 240 -19.84 -20.02 -16.43
N THR A 241 -19.31 -21.21 -16.26
CA THR A 241 -19.74 -22.39 -17.03
C THR A 241 -20.96 -23.10 -16.44
N ARG A 242 -21.32 -22.81 -15.19
CA ARG A 242 -22.49 -23.40 -14.49
C ARG A 242 -23.81 -22.70 -14.82
N ARG A 243 -23.78 -21.46 -15.35
CA ARG A 243 -24.98 -20.70 -15.68
C ARG A 243 -25.26 -20.82 -17.20
N SER A 244 -26.12 -21.75 -17.57
CA SER A 244 -26.78 -21.66 -18.88
C SER A 244 -28.08 -20.91 -18.71
N TYR A 245 -28.15 -19.69 -19.16
CA TYR A 245 -29.43 -19.00 -19.36
C TYR A 245 -30.07 -19.55 -20.65
N ARG A 246 -31.18 -20.25 -20.52
CA ARG A 246 -32.06 -20.59 -21.62
C ARG A 246 -33.11 -19.51 -21.81
#